data_ae3d13c4484f56c0ef35f487e5d33863
#
_entry.id   ae3d13c4484f56c0ef35f487e5d33863
#
_cell.length_a   1.000
_cell.length_b   1.000
_cell.length_c   1.000
_cell.angle_alpha   90.00
_cell.angle_beta   90.00
_cell.angle_gamma   90.00
#
_symmetry.space_group_name_H-M   'P 1'
#
loop_
_entity.id
_entity.type
_entity.pdbx_description
1 polymer ?
#
loop_
_entity_poly.entity_id
_entity_poly.type
_entity_poly.pdbx_seq_one_letter_code
_entity_poly.pdbx_strand_id
1 'polypeptide(L)'
;VDVLVQTIIEGLDRLIGIGLPYLHLNRETPSLSGGEAQRLKLVRYMGSSLTGLTYIFDEPSAGMHPRDVYRMNNLLRQLRDKGNTVLVVEHDKDVISIADHVIDVGPGAGQNGGEIVFAGSYPELLLADTLTGKAMRQVLPIKETPRQAAGSLPVRGACLHNLKHVDVDIPLGIMTVVTG
;
A
#
# COMPACT_ATOMS: atom_id res chain seq x y z
N VAL A 1 -20.03 -13.74 -27.90
CA VAL A 1 -20.08 -12.32 -27.49
C VAL A 1 -20.12 -12.24 -25.98
N ASP A 2 -20.94 -13.04 -25.30
CA ASP A 2 -21.13 -12.97 -23.85
C ASP A 2 -19.84 -13.30 -23.06
N VAL A 3 -19.06 -14.29 -23.49
CA VAL A 3 -17.80 -14.68 -22.81
C VAL A 3 -16.77 -13.54 -22.87
N LEU A 4 -16.62 -12.88 -24.03
CA LEU A 4 -15.69 -11.77 -24.17
C LEU A 4 -16.10 -10.58 -23.31
N VAL A 5 -17.37 -10.24 -23.32
CA VAL A 5 -17.93 -9.15 -22.49
C VAL A 5 -17.71 -9.45 -21.02
N GLN A 6 -17.97 -10.68 -20.59
CA GLN A 6 -17.76 -11.09 -19.20
C GLN A 6 -16.28 -10.97 -18.80
N THR A 7 -15.35 -11.40 -19.65
CA THR A 7 -13.90 -11.28 -19.39
C THR A 7 -13.47 -9.83 -19.24
N ILE A 8 -14.02 -8.92 -20.07
CA ILE A 8 -13.73 -7.49 -19.98
C ILE A 8 -14.27 -6.91 -18.67
N ILE A 9 -15.51 -7.23 -18.31
CA ILE A 9 -16.14 -6.78 -17.05
C ILE A 9 -15.29 -7.23 -15.86
N GLU A 10 -14.90 -8.49 -15.78
CA GLU A 10 -14.06 -9.01 -14.71
C GLU A 10 -12.69 -8.31 -14.64
N GLY A 11 -12.11 -7.97 -15.80
CA GLY A 11 -10.87 -7.19 -15.88
C GLY A 11 -11.03 -5.78 -15.30
N LEU A 12 -12.13 -5.11 -15.65
CA LEU A 12 -12.46 -3.78 -15.15
C LEU A 12 -12.77 -3.79 -13.65
N ASP A 13 -13.52 -4.77 -13.17
CA ASP A 13 -13.83 -4.93 -11.75
C ASP A 13 -12.56 -5.13 -10.90
N ARG A 14 -11.58 -5.88 -11.42
CA ARG A 14 -10.27 -6.02 -10.76
C ARG A 14 -9.51 -4.68 -10.72
N LEU A 15 -9.55 -3.88 -11.80
CA LEU A 15 -8.94 -2.54 -11.83
C LEU A 15 -9.59 -1.59 -10.81
N ILE A 16 -10.92 -1.60 -10.73
CA ILE A 16 -11.68 -0.82 -9.75
C ILE A 16 -11.34 -1.31 -8.33
N GLY A 17 -11.31 -2.63 -8.15
CA GLY A 17 -11.01 -3.28 -6.87
C GLY A 17 -9.66 -2.93 -6.29
N ILE A 18 -8.64 -2.62 -7.13
CA ILE A 18 -7.29 -2.22 -6.68
C ILE A 18 -7.12 -0.69 -6.56
N GLY A 19 -8.21 0.09 -6.68
CA GLY A 19 -8.14 1.53 -6.53
C GLY A 19 -7.68 2.29 -7.78
N LEU A 20 -7.91 1.73 -8.97
CA LEU A 20 -7.59 2.37 -10.25
C LEU A 20 -8.84 2.75 -11.10
N PRO A 21 -9.99 3.17 -10.49
CA PRO A 21 -11.20 3.49 -11.26
C PRO A 21 -11.05 4.76 -12.11
N TYR A 22 -10.05 5.59 -11.81
CA TYR A 22 -9.79 6.85 -12.49
C TYR A 22 -8.92 6.71 -13.76
N LEU A 23 -8.34 5.52 -14.00
CA LEU A 23 -7.50 5.31 -15.17
C LEU A 23 -8.33 5.22 -16.45
N HIS A 24 -7.95 6.01 -17.44
CA HIS A 24 -8.47 5.86 -18.79
C HIS A 24 -7.76 4.69 -19.50
N LEU A 25 -8.52 3.84 -20.20
CA LEU A 25 -7.98 2.66 -20.87
C LEU A 25 -7.04 2.97 -22.04
N ASN A 26 -7.08 4.20 -22.56
CA ASN A 26 -6.18 4.70 -23.60
C ASN A 26 -4.91 5.34 -23.04
N ARG A 27 -4.70 5.31 -21.72
CA ARG A 27 -3.51 5.90 -21.11
C ARG A 27 -2.27 5.07 -21.43
N GLU A 28 -1.23 5.73 -21.91
CA GLU A 28 0.04 5.09 -22.25
C GLU A 28 0.76 4.58 -21.01
N THR A 29 1.29 3.34 -21.06
CA THR A 29 1.99 2.71 -19.95
C THR A 29 3.16 3.54 -19.37
N PRO A 30 3.99 4.24 -20.18
CA PRO A 30 5.06 5.08 -19.65
C PRO A 30 4.58 6.28 -18.82
N SER A 31 3.30 6.67 -18.95
CA SER A 31 2.71 7.78 -18.20
C SER A 31 2.19 7.38 -16.82
N LEU A 32 2.23 6.09 -16.49
CA LEU A 32 1.79 5.58 -15.20
C LEU A 32 2.82 5.86 -14.11
N SER A 33 2.35 6.19 -12.92
CA SER A 33 3.22 6.19 -11.74
C SER A 33 3.72 4.78 -11.40
N GLY A 34 4.83 4.67 -10.67
CA GLY A 34 5.37 3.38 -10.25
C GLY A 34 4.33 2.50 -9.54
N GLY A 35 3.56 3.08 -8.63
CA GLY A 35 2.48 2.37 -7.91
C GLY A 35 1.33 1.95 -8.83
N GLU A 36 0.93 2.77 -9.81
CA GLU A 36 -0.09 2.41 -10.79
C GLU A 36 0.37 1.22 -11.66
N ALA A 37 1.63 1.25 -12.11
CA ALA A 37 2.21 0.19 -12.92
C ALA A 37 2.30 -1.14 -12.14
N GLN A 38 2.68 -1.11 -10.86
CA GLN A 38 2.69 -2.30 -10.00
C GLN A 38 1.28 -2.86 -9.78
N ARG A 39 0.30 -2.00 -9.51
CA ARG A 39 -1.11 -2.42 -9.36
C ARG A 39 -1.66 -3.06 -10.63
N LEU A 40 -1.35 -2.52 -11.81
CA LEU A 40 -1.72 -3.14 -13.08
C LEU A 40 -1.11 -4.53 -13.27
N LYS A 41 0.15 -4.74 -12.86
CA LYS A 41 0.77 -6.08 -12.87
C LYS A 41 0.00 -7.05 -11.98
N LEU A 42 -0.39 -6.62 -10.76
CA LEU A 42 -1.21 -7.43 -9.85
C LEU A 42 -2.52 -7.87 -10.51
N VAL A 43 -3.25 -6.94 -11.12
CA VAL A 43 -4.52 -7.25 -11.83
C VAL A 43 -4.30 -8.29 -12.94
N ARG A 44 -3.21 -8.16 -13.70
CA ARG A 44 -2.83 -9.12 -14.74
C ARG A 44 -2.62 -10.53 -14.17
N TYR A 45 -1.91 -10.65 -13.05
CA TYR A 45 -1.66 -11.96 -12.40
C TYR A 45 -2.94 -12.58 -11.84
N MET A 46 -3.85 -11.75 -11.33
CA MET A 46 -5.16 -12.21 -10.86
C MET A 46 -6.02 -12.85 -11.94
N GLY A 47 -5.88 -12.39 -13.19
CA GLY A 47 -6.58 -12.96 -14.36
C GLY A 47 -6.04 -14.32 -14.80
N SER A 48 -4.87 -14.74 -14.31
CA SER A 48 -4.27 -16.03 -14.66
C SER A 48 -5.00 -17.18 -13.94
N SER A 49 -5.24 -18.26 -14.68
CA SER A 49 -5.73 -19.54 -14.14
C SER A 49 -4.58 -20.45 -13.66
N LEU A 50 -3.34 -20.03 -13.82
CA LEU A 50 -2.17 -20.80 -13.43
C LEU A 50 -2.06 -20.89 -11.90
N THR A 51 -1.67 -22.05 -11.41
CA THR A 51 -1.42 -22.36 -10.00
C THR A 51 -0.02 -22.93 -9.81
N GLY A 52 0.48 -22.96 -8.58
CA GLY A 52 1.82 -23.44 -8.28
C GLY A 52 2.94 -22.49 -8.72
N LEU A 53 2.63 -21.23 -8.99
CA LEU A 53 3.61 -20.20 -9.35
C LEU A 53 4.15 -19.50 -8.11
N THR A 54 5.36 -18.96 -8.25
CA THR A 54 5.93 -18.01 -7.27
C THR A 54 5.86 -16.60 -7.82
N TYR A 55 5.15 -15.74 -7.14
CA TYR A 55 5.08 -14.31 -7.41
C TYR A 55 5.98 -13.54 -6.45
N ILE A 56 6.78 -12.62 -6.98
CA ILE A 56 7.68 -11.77 -6.19
C ILE A 56 7.28 -10.33 -6.42
N PHE A 57 7.00 -9.62 -5.33
CA PHE A 57 6.67 -8.19 -5.32
C PHE A 57 7.66 -7.44 -4.45
N ASP A 58 8.17 -6.33 -4.97
CA ASP A 58 9.09 -5.44 -4.29
C ASP A 58 8.38 -4.12 -4.00
N GLU A 59 8.17 -3.82 -2.72
CA GLU A 59 7.46 -2.65 -2.20
C GLU A 59 6.12 -2.34 -2.93
N PRO A 60 5.20 -3.30 -3.05
CA PRO A 60 3.97 -3.08 -3.81
C PRO A 60 3.04 -2.03 -3.18
N SER A 61 3.19 -1.70 -1.89
CA SER A 61 2.44 -0.66 -1.19
C SER A 61 2.97 0.75 -1.40
N ALA A 62 4.16 0.91 -2.03
CA ALA A 62 4.82 2.20 -2.16
C ALA A 62 3.91 3.28 -2.78
N GLY A 63 3.75 4.40 -2.08
CA GLY A 63 2.91 5.52 -2.53
C GLY A 63 1.40 5.25 -2.55
N MET A 64 0.94 4.18 -1.91
CA MET A 64 -0.49 3.87 -1.81
C MET A 64 -1.15 4.56 -0.61
N HIS A 65 -2.41 4.94 -0.78
CA HIS A 65 -3.24 5.33 0.35
C HIS A 65 -3.58 4.10 1.21
N PRO A 66 -3.70 4.20 2.56
CA PRO A 66 -4.01 3.05 3.43
C PRO A 66 -5.22 2.23 3.00
N ARG A 67 -6.27 2.88 2.46
CA ARG A 67 -7.44 2.19 1.90
C ARG A 67 -7.09 1.29 0.72
N ASP A 68 -6.14 1.70 -0.11
CA ASP A 68 -5.70 0.92 -1.27
C ASP A 68 -4.74 -0.20 -0.87
N VAL A 69 -3.93 0.00 0.19
CA VAL A 69 -3.12 -1.07 0.81
C VAL A 69 -4.02 -2.23 1.26
N TYR A 70 -5.15 -1.93 1.91
CA TYR A 70 -6.11 -2.96 2.31
C TYR A 70 -6.64 -3.77 1.10
N ARG A 71 -6.96 -3.10 -0.01
CA ARG A 71 -7.43 -3.76 -1.24
C ARG A 71 -6.33 -4.62 -1.87
N MET A 72 -5.11 -4.10 -1.93
CA MET A 72 -3.93 -4.84 -2.39
C MET A 72 -3.69 -6.09 -1.54
N ASN A 73 -3.76 -5.98 -0.22
CA ASN A 73 -3.61 -7.09 0.71
C ASN A 73 -4.62 -8.21 0.43
N ASN A 74 -5.87 -7.87 0.11
CA ASN A 74 -6.87 -8.86 -0.27
C ASN A 74 -6.52 -9.58 -1.59
N LEU A 75 -5.92 -8.87 -2.55
CA LEU A 75 -5.48 -9.49 -3.81
C LEU A 75 -4.27 -10.41 -3.60
N LEU A 76 -3.31 -10.03 -2.75
CA LEU A 76 -2.17 -10.89 -2.39
C LEU A 76 -2.64 -12.19 -1.74
N ARG A 77 -3.61 -12.10 -0.81
CA ARG A 77 -4.24 -13.30 -0.21
C ARG A 77 -4.93 -14.17 -1.26
N GLN A 78 -5.70 -13.58 -2.17
CA GLN A 78 -6.36 -14.31 -3.25
C GLN A 78 -5.36 -15.03 -4.17
N LEU A 79 -4.22 -14.40 -4.49
CA LEU A 79 -3.15 -15.06 -5.25
C LEU A 79 -2.60 -16.27 -4.52
N ARG A 80 -2.31 -16.16 -3.22
CA ARG A 80 -1.89 -17.26 -2.37
C ARG A 80 -2.94 -18.36 -2.31
N ASP A 81 -4.19 -18.02 -2.07
CA ASP A 81 -5.30 -18.97 -1.88
C ASP A 81 -5.63 -19.77 -3.16
N LYS A 82 -5.19 -19.28 -4.33
CA LYS A 82 -5.19 -20.04 -5.59
C LYS A 82 -4.13 -21.14 -5.65
N GLY A 83 -3.35 -21.35 -4.59
CA GLY A 83 -2.28 -22.37 -4.54
C GLY A 83 -0.95 -21.86 -5.08
N ASN A 84 -0.69 -20.56 -4.99
CA ASN A 84 0.58 -19.96 -5.38
C ASN A 84 1.43 -19.60 -4.14
N THR A 85 2.72 -19.40 -4.37
CA THR A 85 3.62 -18.78 -3.40
C THR A 85 3.70 -17.29 -3.69
N VAL A 86 3.51 -16.46 -2.67
CA VAL A 86 3.60 -14.99 -2.79
C VAL A 86 4.71 -14.50 -1.87
N LEU A 87 5.79 -14.00 -2.46
CA LEU A 87 6.92 -13.38 -1.76
C LEU A 87 6.81 -11.87 -1.89
N VAL A 88 6.80 -11.16 -0.78
CA VAL A 88 6.67 -9.70 -0.75
C VAL A 88 7.83 -9.11 0.05
N VAL A 89 8.59 -8.21 -0.55
CA VAL A 89 9.56 -7.37 0.14
C VAL A 89 8.82 -6.10 0.54
N GLU A 90 8.70 -5.84 1.85
CA GLU A 90 7.87 -4.75 2.37
C GLU A 90 8.33 -4.24 3.73
N HIS A 91 7.95 -3.00 4.01
CA HIS A 91 8.16 -2.35 5.31
C HIS A 91 6.85 -1.75 5.88
N ASP A 92 5.75 -1.82 5.15
CA ASP A 92 4.43 -1.40 5.60
C ASP A 92 3.85 -2.40 6.60
N LYS A 93 3.41 -1.89 7.78
CA LYS A 93 2.89 -2.70 8.88
C LYS A 93 1.65 -3.51 8.49
N ASP A 94 0.77 -2.92 7.69
CA ASP A 94 -0.48 -3.56 7.28
C ASP A 94 -0.22 -4.70 6.30
N VAL A 95 0.83 -4.59 5.47
CA VAL A 95 1.25 -5.68 4.56
C VAL A 95 1.97 -6.78 5.33
N ILE A 96 2.91 -6.44 6.21
CA ILE A 96 3.63 -7.44 7.02
C ILE A 96 2.66 -8.22 7.91
N SER A 97 1.62 -7.56 8.44
CA SER A 97 0.64 -8.18 9.34
C SER A 97 -0.18 -9.31 8.73
N ILE A 98 -0.29 -9.35 7.40
CA ILE A 98 -1.07 -10.39 6.70
C ILE A 98 -0.23 -11.58 6.26
N ALA A 99 1.09 -11.54 6.49
CA ALA A 99 1.99 -12.61 6.09
C ALA A 99 1.79 -13.86 6.95
N ASP A 100 1.81 -15.03 6.30
CA ASP A 100 1.82 -16.32 7.00
C ASP A 100 3.19 -16.59 7.60
N HIS A 101 4.26 -16.08 6.96
CA HIS A 101 5.64 -16.21 7.40
C HIS A 101 6.42 -14.93 7.11
N VAL A 102 7.21 -14.47 8.06
CA VAL A 102 8.05 -13.26 7.97
C VAL A 102 9.51 -13.68 8.08
N ILE A 103 10.33 -13.15 7.18
CA ILE A 103 11.79 -13.25 7.25
C ILE A 103 12.32 -11.83 7.41
N ASP A 104 12.97 -11.55 8.54
CA ASP A 104 13.54 -10.25 8.86
C ASP A 104 15.04 -10.28 8.59
N VAL A 105 15.51 -9.36 7.74
CA VAL A 105 16.92 -9.27 7.33
C VAL A 105 17.54 -8.02 7.96
N GLY A 106 18.60 -8.20 8.72
CA GLY A 106 19.25 -7.12 9.46
C GLY A 106 20.67 -7.50 9.91
N PRO A 107 21.12 -6.97 11.07
CA PRO A 107 20.48 -5.92 11.88
C PRO A 107 20.57 -4.51 11.31
N GLY A 108 21.50 -4.27 10.38
CA GLY A 108 21.73 -2.96 9.76
C GLY A 108 21.61 -3.00 8.23
N ALA A 109 22.17 -1.97 7.56
CA ALA A 109 22.22 -1.88 6.12
C ALA A 109 23.66 -2.04 5.60
N GLY A 110 23.84 -2.38 4.32
CA GLY A 110 25.11 -2.54 3.66
C GLY A 110 25.98 -3.62 4.32
N GLN A 111 27.25 -3.31 4.60
CA GLN A 111 28.20 -4.27 5.17
C GLN A 111 27.84 -4.76 6.60
N ASN A 112 27.00 -4.04 7.31
CA ASN A 112 26.54 -4.39 8.66
C ASN A 112 25.17 -5.07 8.70
N GLY A 113 24.70 -5.53 7.58
CA GLY A 113 23.41 -6.20 7.42
C GLY A 113 23.53 -7.48 6.61
N GLY A 114 22.38 -7.99 6.12
CA GLY A 114 22.32 -9.19 5.28
C GLY A 114 22.23 -10.50 6.05
N GLU A 115 22.04 -10.45 7.38
CA GLU A 115 21.78 -11.64 8.19
C GLU A 115 20.30 -11.83 8.42
N ILE A 116 19.83 -13.09 8.53
CA ILE A 116 18.48 -13.37 8.95
C ILE A 116 18.44 -13.24 10.48
N VAL A 117 17.79 -12.16 10.96
CA VAL A 117 17.67 -11.89 12.40
C VAL A 117 16.38 -12.46 13.01
N PHE A 118 15.41 -12.81 12.16
CA PHE A 118 14.18 -13.50 12.55
C PHE A 118 13.57 -14.24 11.35
N ALA A 119 12.98 -15.40 11.64
CA ALA A 119 12.14 -16.15 10.69
C ALA A 119 11.02 -16.84 11.49
N GLY A 120 9.75 -16.55 11.15
CA GLY A 120 8.61 -17.10 11.88
C GLY A 120 7.29 -16.41 11.47
N SER A 121 6.23 -16.66 12.22
CA SER A 121 4.93 -16.02 12.02
C SER A 121 4.91 -14.56 12.49
N TYR A 122 3.94 -13.77 12.01
CA TYR A 122 3.77 -12.40 12.47
C TYR A 122 3.55 -12.26 13.99
N PRO A 123 2.74 -13.12 14.66
CA PRO A 123 2.63 -13.08 16.11
C PRO A 123 3.96 -13.31 16.85
N GLU A 124 4.80 -14.21 16.33
CA GLU A 124 6.14 -14.46 16.90
C GLU A 124 7.07 -13.27 16.69
N LEU A 125 6.99 -12.59 15.51
CA LEU A 125 7.72 -11.35 15.26
C LEU A 125 7.37 -10.27 16.29
N LEU A 126 6.11 -10.16 16.67
CA LEU A 126 5.67 -9.20 17.71
C LEU A 126 6.26 -9.49 19.07
N LEU A 127 6.76 -10.69 19.33
CA LEU A 127 7.43 -11.06 20.60
C LEU A 127 8.96 -10.99 20.49
N ALA A 128 9.48 -10.95 19.25
CA ALA A 128 10.91 -10.97 19.00
C ALA A 128 11.62 -9.68 19.45
N ASP A 129 12.87 -9.82 19.91
CA ASP A 129 13.73 -8.68 20.30
C ASP A 129 14.55 -8.17 19.11
N THR A 130 13.90 -8.00 17.95
CA THR A 130 14.48 -7.40 16.75
C THR A 130 14.07 -5.95 16.60
N LEU A 131 14.78 -5.19 15.75
CA LEU A 131 14.40 -3.81 15.41
C LEU A 131 13.01 -3.76 14.78
N THR A 132 12.73 -4.68 13.86
CA THR A 132 11.44 -4.79 13.19
C THR A 132 10.33 -5.17 14.17
N GLY A 133 10.54 -6.16 15.04
CA GLY A 133 9.57 -6.55 16.09
C GLY A 133 9.25 -5.38 17.02
N LYS A 134 10.27 -4.62 17.45
CA LYS A 134 10.07 -3.40 18.27
C LYS A 134 9.28 -2.34 17.51
N ALA A 135 9.61 -2.08 16.24
CA ALA A 135 8.92 -1.10 15.41
C ALA A 135 7.44 -1.49 15.18
N MET A 136 7.15 -2.78 14.97
CA MET A 136 5.77 -3.25 14.79
C MET A 136 4.91 -3.05 16.04
N ARG A 137 5.48 -3.22 17.24
CA ARG A 137 4.80 -2.98 18.53
C ARG A 137 4.66 -1.52 18.88
N GLN A 138 5.49 -0.64 18.28
CA GLN A 138 5.54 0.76 18.69
C GLN A 138 4.25 1.48 18.34
N VAL A 139 3.59 2.00 19.38
CA VAL A 139 2.51 2.97 19.27
C VAL A 139 3.13 4.36 19.42
N LEU A 140 2.98 5.21 18.40
CA LEU A 140 3.47 6.58 18.49
C LEU A 140 2.66 7.34 19.54
N PRO A 141 3.32 8.04 20.49
CA PRO A 141 2.62 8.82 21.49
C PRO A 141 1.83 9.94 20.82
N ILE A 142 0.58 10.11 21.24
CA ILE A 142 -0.23 11.26 20.82
C ILE A 142 0.34 12.51 21.51
N LYS A 143 0.51 13.57 20.73
CA LYS A 143 0.98 14.85 21.25
C LYS A 143 -0.06 15.47 22.19
N GLU A 144 0.23 15.52 23.48
CA GLU A 144 -0.70 16.02 24.50
C GLU A 144 -0.98 17.53 24.37
N THR A 145 0.05 18.30 24.01
CA THR A 145 -0.07 19.77 23.87
C THR A 145 0.33 20.20 22.45
N PRO A 146 -0.64 20.40 21.55
CA PRO A 146 -0.35 20.95 20.22
C PRO A 146 0.10 22.41 20.33
N ARG A 147 0.96 22.85 19.41
CA ARG A 147 1.31 24.27 19.30
C ARG A 147 0.08 25.09 18.91
N GLN A 148 -0.01 26.28 19.45
CA GLN A 148 -1.02 27.24 19.02
C GLN A 148 -0.59 27.93 17.72
N ALA A 149 -1.53 28.11 16.81
CA ALA A 149 -1.29 28.82 15.56
C ALA A 149 -1.03 30.29 15.80
N ALA A 150 -0.06 30.88 15.10
CA ALA A 150 0.24 32.29 15.13
C ALA A 150 -0.71 33.15 14.25
N GLY A 151 -1.52 32.48 13.43
CA GLY A 151 -2.47 33.11 12.50
C GLY A 151 -3.02 32.04 11.55
N SER A 152 -3.72 32.47 10.50
CA SER A 152 -4.23 31.57 9.47
C SER A 152 -4.04 32.13 8.06
N LEU A 153 -3.89 31.22 7.08
CA LEU A 153 -3.96 31.53 5.66
C LEU A 153 -5.34 31.11 5.15
N PRO A 154 -6.23 32.02 4.82
CA PRO A 154 -7.56 31.68 4.34
C PRO A 154 -7.48 31.22 2.86
N VAL A 155 -8.08 30.08 2.57
CA VAL A 155 -8.37 29.58 1.23
C VAL A 155 -9.88 29.58 1.08
N ARG A 156 -10.42 30.21 0.02
CA ARG A 156 -11.87 30.35 -0.18
C ARG A 156 -12.25 29.93 -1.60
N GLY A 157 -13.35 29.18 -1.73
CA GLY A 157 -13.94 28.80 -2.99
C GLY A 157 -13.04 27.97 -3.89
N ALA A 158 -12.07 27.22 -3.34
CA ALA A 158 -11.15 26.43 -4.13
C ALA A 158 -11.90 25.36 -4.94
N CYS A 159 -11.86 25.48 -6.28
CA CYS A 159 -12.63 24.62 -7.20
C CYS A 159 -11.76 24.03 -8.33
N LEU A 160 -10.42 24.04 -8.21
CA LEU A 160 -9.55 23.48 -9.21
C LEU A 160 -9.57 21.94 -9.17
N HIS A 161 -9.53 21.29 -10.34
CA HIS A 161 -9.65 19.84 -10.51
C HIS A 161 -10.96 19.28 -9.93
N ASN A 162 -10.88 18.46 -8.88
CA ASN A 162 -12.01 17.82 -8.22
C ASN A 162 -12.49 18.52 -6.94
N LEU A 163 -11.91 19.68 -6.59
CA LEU A 163 -12.31 20.45 -5.42
C LEU A 163 -13.70 21.07 -5.62
N LYS A 164 -14.54 20.98 -4.60
CA LYS A 164 -15.94 21.42 -4.62
C LYS A 164 -16.13 22.67 -3.77
N HIS A 165 -15.59 23.82 -4.23
CA HIS A 165 -15.70 25.11 -3.53
C HIS A 165 -15.25 25.01 -2.05
N VAL A 166 -14.05 24.46 -1.85
CA VAL A 166 -13.52 24.20 -0.50
C VAL A 166 -13.10 25.52 0.14
N ASP A 167 -13.60 25.76 1.34
CA ASP A 167 -13.17 26.83 2.25
C ASP A 167 -12.41 26.23 3.41
N VAL A 168 -11.19 26.70 3.66
CA VAL A 168 -10.37 26.25 4.79
C VAL A 168 -9.42 27.33 5.25
N ASP A 169 -9.19 27.43 6.53
CA ASP A 169 -8.17 28.30 7.15
C ASP A 169 -6.97 27.43 7.53
N ILE A 170 -5.86 27.58 6.80
CA ILE A 170 -4.62 26.84 7.07
C ILE A 170 -3.89 27.54 8.21
N PRO A 171 -3.71 26.90 9.38
CA PRO A 171 -3.08 27.54 10.53
C PRO A 171 -1.57 27.74 10.29
N LEU A 172 -1.06 28.93 10.66
CA LEU A 172 0.33 29.34 10.49
C LEU A 172 1.19 29.04 11.72
N GLY A 173 2.49 28.80 11.51
CA GLY A 173 3.46 28.55 12.58
C GLY A 173 3.39 27.17 13.22
N ILE A 174 2.58 26.28 12.66
CA ILE A 174 2.43 24.88 13.09
C ILE A 174 2.58 23.91 11.91
N MET A 175 2.77 22.65 12.19
CA MET A 175 2.73 21.60 11.16
C MET A 175 1.27 21.19 10.95
N THR A 176 0.81 21.38 9.73
CA THR A 176 -0.53 20.96 9.29
C THR A 176 -0.40 19.78 8.33
N VAL A 177 -1.19 18.74 8.53
CA VAL A 177 -1.26 17.57 7.65
C VAL A 177 -2.60 17.58 6.92
N VAL A 178 -2.57 17.47 5.60
CA VAL A 178 -3.76 17.30 4.76
C VAL A 178 -3.84 15.83 4.38
N THR A 179 -4.99 15.22 4.61
CA THR A 179 -5.27 13.81 4.29
C THR A 179 -6.51 13.71 3.42
N GLY A 180 -6.62 12.65 2.63
CA GLY A 180 -7.79 12.44 1.77
C GLY A 180 -7.84 11.05 1.16
#